data_bd4b01526cfa9db2ee25f4f5884ea12f
#
_entry.id   bd4b01526cfa9db2ee25f4f5884ea12f
#
_cell.length_a   1.000
_cell.length_b   1.000
_cell.length_c   1.000
_cell.angle_alpha   90.00
_cell.angle_beta   90.00
_cell.angle_gamma   90.00
#
_symmetry.space_group_name_H-M   'P 1'
#
loop_
_entity.id
_entity.type
_entity.pdbx_description
1 polymer ?
#
loop_
_entity_poly.entity_id
_entity_poly.type
_entity_poly.pdbx_seq_one_letter_code
_entity_poly.pdbx_strand_id
1 'polypeptide(L)'
;MRGIPRKAVKTNLPIYGTNFHAADIADTINICKWCHYNYGVDMSKPGSQEFYNSLINQLASWGVDFLKIDDIVPYPKEVEAIVRAVRQCGRKIIISLSPGDKVPTNHLKTFTQAQMLRITGDIWDTQNDIDKCFQAWETWNGKEHPGFWFDMDMIPFGYLQVMSPKTLNEKDISQSALYAGKGYTRHSQL
;
A
#
# COMPACT_ATOMS: atom_id res chain seq x y z
N MET A 1 -3.89 -0.77 5.02
CA MET A 1 -2.65 -1.13 5.73
C MET A 1 -2.64 -2.61 6.03
N ARG A 2 -1.50 -3.29 5.83
CA ARG A 2 -1.31 -4.69 6.19
C ARG A 2 -1.33 -4.94 7.70
N GLY A 3 -1.39 -6.20 8.08
CA GLY A 3 -1.17 -6.65 9.45
C GLY A 3 -2.41 -6.58 10.34
N ILE A 4 -2.18 -6.79 11.63
CA ILE A 4 -3.21 -6.88 12.65
C ILE A 4 -3.16 -5.68 13.60
N PRO A 5 -4.30 -5.02 13.91
CA PRO A 5 -4.33 -3.87 14.81
C PRO A 5 -3.78 -4.21 16.20
N ARG A 6 -2.90 -3.36 16.73
CA ARG A 6 -2.35 -3.53 18.09
C ARG A 6 -3.43 -3.58 19.16
N LYS A 7 -4.54 -2.85 18.96
CA LYS A 7 -5.68 -2.91 19.87
C LYS A 7 -6.29 -4.31 19.90
N ALA A 8 -6.44 -4.95 18.71
CA ALA A 8 -6.96 -6.31 18.65
C ALA A 8 -6.06 -7.31 19.39
N VAL A 9 -4.74 -7.17 19.25
CA VAL A 9 -3.76 -7.98 19.98
C VAL A 9 -3.83 -7.73 21.49
N LYS A 10 -3.87 -6.47 21.91
CA LYS A 10 -3.96 -6.09 23.33
C LYS A 10 -5.24 -6.60 24.02
N THR A 11 -6.34 -6.61 23.30
CA THR A 11 -7.63 -7.10 23.82
C THR A 11 -7.86 -8.56 23.52
N ASN A 12 -6.87 -9.22 22.91
CA ASN A 12 -6.87 -10.64 22.54
C ASN A 12 -8.15 -11.06 21.80
N LEU A 13 -8.54 -10.30 20.77
CA LEU A 13 -9.76 -10.56 19.99
C LEU A 13 -9.68 -11.94 19.33
N PRO A 14 -10.79 -12.72 19.35
CA PRO A 14 -10.85 -14.01 18.66
C PRO A 14 -10.82 -13.80 17.14
N ILE A 15 -10.22 -14.78 16.44
CA ILE A 15 -10.25 -14.86 14.97
C ILE A 15 -11.47 -15.67 14.58
N TYR A 16 -12.35 -15.07 13.81
CA TYR A 16 -13.62 -15.66 13.43
C TYR A 16 -13.45 -17.05 12.77
N GLY A 17 -14.25 -18.02 13.23
CA GLY A 17 -14.23 -19.39 12.71
C GLY A 17 -13.07 -20.24 13.18
N THR A 18 -12.32 -19.82 14.21
CA THR A 18 -11.17 -20.54 14.75
C THR A 18 -11.17 -20.52 16.29
N ASN A 19 -10.26 -21.30 16.89
CA ASN A 19 -9.95 -21.25 18.31
C ASN A 19 -8.75 -20.32 18.60
N PHE A 20 -8.24 -19.58 17.60
CA PHE A 20 -7.08 -18.70 17.73
C PHE A 20 -7.52 -17.25 17.99
N HIS A 21 -6.60 -16.48 18.54
CA HIS A 21 -6.79 -15.08 18.86
C HIS A 21 -5.74 -14.20 18.17
N ALA A 22 -5.98 -12.92 18.19
CA ALA A 22 -5.09 -11.93 17.57
C ALA A 22 -3.65 -11.99 18.13
N ALA A 23 -3.47 -12.29 19.42
CA ALA A 23 -2.16 -12.41 20.02
C ALA A 23 -1.37 -13.64 19.54
N ASP A 24 -2.06 -14.72 19.13
CA ASP A 24 -1.42 -15.96 18.70
C ASP A 24 -0.69 -15.82 17.37
N ILE A 25 -1.16 -14.90 16.52
CA ILE A 25 -0.67 -14.71 15.15
C ILE A 25 0.10 -13.40 14.93
N ALA A 26 0.13 -12.52 15.91
CA ALA A 26 0.80 -11.22 15.78
C ALA A 26 2.33 -11.37 15.75
N ASP A 27 2.97 -10.80 14.73
CA ASP A 27 4.40 -10.56 14.71
C ASP A 27 4.69 -9.18 15.31
N THR A 28 4.91 -9.13 16.60
CA THR A 28 5.08 -7.90 17.37
C THR A 28 6.41 -7.18 17.11
N ILE A 29 7.37 -7.86 16.49
CA ILE A 29 8.66 -7.31 16.09
C ILE A 29 8.53 -6.59 14.74
N ASN A 30 7.69 -7.12 13.88
CA ASN A 30 7.48 -6.61 12.52
C ASN A 30 6.37 -5.56 12.51
N ILE A 31 6.77 -4.31 12.68
CA ILE A 31 5.86 -3.16 12.72
C ILE A 31 6.02 -2.30 11.47
N CYS A 32 4.95 -1.62 11.06
CA CYS A 32 5.05 -0.56 10.08
C CYS A 32 5.82 0.64 10.68
N LYS A 33 6.89 1.08 10.01
CA LYS A 33 7.78 2.11 10.54
C LYS A 33 7.17 3.51 10.59
N TRP A 34 6.26 3.82 9.67
CA TRP A 34 5.61 5.12 9.55
C TRP A 34 4.24 5.17 10.25
N CYS A 35 3.67 4.03 10.58
CA CYS A 35 2.35 3.94 11.22
C CYS A 35 2.37 2.83 12.29
N HIS A 36 2.32 3.24 13.54
CA HIS A 36 2.46 2.33 14.67
C HIS A 36 1.14 1.65 15.12
N TYR A 37 0.11 1.61 14.28
CA TYR A 37 -1.19 1.07 14.65
C TYR A 37 -1.31 -0.45 14.49
N ASN A 38 -0.48 -1.06 13.63
CA ASN A 38 -0.53 -2.49 13.34
C ASN A 38 0.79 -3.19 13.66
N TYR A 39 0.69 -4.46 14.00
CA TYR A 39 1.76 -5.45 13.94
C TYR A 39 1.69 -6.21 12.61
N GLY A 40 2.76 -6.86 12.20
CA GLY A 40 2.72 -7.87 11.14
C GLY A 40 1.89 -9.09 11.56
N VAL A 41 1.63 -9.95 10.59
CA VAL A 41 1.03 -11.26 10.85
C VAL A 41 2.09 -12.34 10.58
N ASP A 42 2.33 -13.18 11.57
CA ASP A 42 3.22 -14.33 11.39
C ASP A 42 2.48 -15.41 10.58
N MET A 43 2.78 -15.46 9.30
CA MET A 43 2.14 -16.37 8.35
C MET A 43 2.55 -17.86 8.55
N SER A 44 3.42 -18.16 9.50
CA SER A 44 3.73 -19.54 9.91
C SER A 44 2.77 -20.07 10.97
N LYS A 45 2.00 -19.21 11.62
CA LYS A 45 1.08 -19.57 12.69
C LYS A 45 -0.27 -20.03 12.15
N PRO A 46 -0.87 -21.07 12.76
CA PRO A 46 -2.26 -21.42 12.49
C PRO A 46 -3.18 -20.25 12.89
N GLY A 47 -4.24 -20.02 12.11
CA GLY A 47 -5.13 -18.89 12.29
C GLY A 47 -4.76 -17.65 11.46
N SER A 48 -3.54 -17.54 10.94
CA SER A 48 -3.09 -16.38 10.16
C SER A 48 -3.82 -16.23 8.84
N GLN A 49 -4.08 -17.30 8.13
CA GLN A 49 -4.89 -17.26 6.90
C GLN A 49 -6.34 -16.95 7.21
N GLU A 50 -6.90 -17.53 8.25
CA GLU A 50 -8.28 -17.33 8.69
C GLU A 50 -8.53 -15.88 9.12
N PHE A 51 -7.53 -15.22 9.71
CA PHE A 51 -7.58 -13.79 9.98
C PHE A 51 -7.79 -12.99 8.70
N TYR A 52 -6.99 -13.22 7.64
CA TYR A 52 -7.18 -12.53 6.37
C TYR A 52 -8.49 -12.93 5.69
N ASN A 53 -8.91 -14.18 5.79
CA ASN A 53 -10.21 -14.62 5.27
C ASN A 53 -11.35 -13.85 5.94
N SER A 54 -11.35 -13.74 7.26
CA SER A 54 -12.38 -13.02 8.01
C SER A 54 -12.41 -11.53 7.69
N LEU A 55 -11.22 -10.91 7.59
CA LEU A 55 -11.08 -9.50 7.22
C LEU A 55 -11.64 -9.23 5.81
N ILE A 56 -11.25 -10.02 4.84
CA ILE A 56 -11.69 -9.84 3.46
C ILE A 56 -13.19 -10.14 3.32
N ASN A 57 -13.70 -11.18 4.00
CA ASN A 57 -15.14 -11.46 4.02
C ASN A 57 -15.95 -10.29 4.60
N GLN A 58 -15.45 -9.64 5.64
CA GLN A 58 -16.05 -8.44 6.21
C GLN A 58 -16.09 -7.29 5.19
N LEU A 59 -14.98 -7.02 4.51
CA LEU A 59 -14.90 -5.97 3.48
C LEU A 59 -15.81 -6.31 2.29
N ALA A 60 -15.84 -7.57 1.87
CA ALA A 60 -16.75 -8.03 0.81
C ALA A 60 -18.22 -7.84 1.19
N SER A 61 -18.60 -8.13 2.45
CA SER A 61 -19.96 -7.92 2.95
C SER A 61 -20.38 -6.45 2.98
N TRP A 62 -19.41 -5.53 3.11
CA TRP A 62 -19.63 -4.09 3.02
C TRP A 62 -19.70 -3.56 1.58
N GLY A 63 -19.51 -4.41 0.59
CA GLY A 63 -19.58 -4.02 -0.81
C GLY A 63 -18.28 -3.42 -1.36
N VAL A 64 -17.14 -3.65 -0.74
CA VAL A 64 -15.85 -3.14 -1.22
C VAL A 64 -15.42 -3.86 -2.50
N ASP A 65 -15.05 -3.10 -3.54
CA ASP A 65 -14.61 -3.60 -4.85
C ASP A 65 -13.13 -3.35 -5.14
N PHE A 66 -12.48 -2.49 -4.36
CA PHE A 66 -11.08 -2.11 -4.54
C PHE A 66 -10.38 -2.00 -3.19
N LEU A 67 -9.20 -2.63 -3.08
CA LEU A 67 -8.36 -2.58 -1.89
C LEU A 67 -6.96 -2.09 -2.26
N LYS A 68 -6.60 -0.91 -1.79
CA LYS A 68 -5.20 -0.50 -1.71
C LYS A 68 -4.64 -0.94 -0.36
N ILE A 69 -3.55 -1.71 -0.38
CA ILE A 69 -2.97 -2.29 0.82
C ILE A 69 -1.58 -1.71 1.03
N ASP A 70 -1.47 -0.79 1.96
CA ASP A 70 -0.20 -0.14 2.27
C ASP A 70 0.72 -1.05 3.08
N ASP A 71 2.03 -0.86 2.92
CA ASP A 71 3.11 -1.56 3.61
C ASP A 71 3.12 -3.08 3.40
N ILE A 72 2.54 -3.58 2.29
CA ILE A 72 2.38 -5.02 2.06
C ILE A 72 3.50 -5.64 1.24
N VAL A 73 4.10 -4.88 0.33
CA VAL A 73 5.02 -5.42 -0.69
C VAL A 73 6.26 -6.11 -0.13
N PRO A 74 6.88 -5.66 0.97
CA PRO A 74 8.00 -6.39 1.59
C PRO A 74 7.62 -7.75 2.19
N TYR A 75 6.33 -8.11 2.17
CA TYR A 75 5.77 -9.27 2.87
C TYR A 75 5.00 -10.21 1.94
N PRO A 76 5.70 -10.93 1.04
CA PRO A 76 5.05 -11.73 -0.01
C PRO A 76 4.10 -12.81 0.53
N LYS A 77 4.37 -13.38 1.69
CA LYS A 77 3.46 -14.36 2.33
C LYS A 77 2.12 -13.73 2.75
N GLU A 78 2.14 -12.48 3.22
CA GLU A 78 0.90 -11.75 3.53
C GLU A 78 0.15 -11.37 2.24
N VAL A 79 0.88 -11.00 1.15
CA VAL A 79 0.27 -10.79 -0.17
C VAL A 79 -0.47 -12.03 -0.63
N GLU A 80 0.18 -13.21 -0.58
CA GLU A 80 -0.44 -14.49 -0.97
C GLU A 80 -1.68 -14.82 -0.13
N ALA A 81 -1.63 -14.54 1.18
CA ALA A 81 -2.75 -14.79 2.07
C ALA A 81 -3.95 -13.91 1.74
N ILE A 82 -3.74 -12.62 1.43
CA ILE A 82 -4.80 -11.70 1.04
C ILE A 82 -5.37 -12.09 -0.32
N VAL A 83 -4.53 -12.44 -1.28
CA VAL A 83 -4.99 -12.92 -2.60
C VAL A 83 -5.87 -14.17 -2.45
N ARG A 84 -5.46 -15.15 -1.62
CA ARG A 84 -6.29 -16.32 -1.31
C ARG A 84 -7.63 -15.93 -0.68
N ALA A 85 -7.58 -15.00 0.29
CA ALA A 85 -8.79 -14.51 0.94
C ALA A 85 -9.76 -13.82 -0.03
N VAL A 86 -9.25 -13.00 -0.96
CA VAL A 86 -10.07 -12.38 -2.01
C VAL A 86 -10.65 -13.41 -2.96
N ARG A 87 -9.88 -14.42 -3.36
CA ARG A 87 -10.40 -15.49 -4.26
C ARG A 87 -11.56 -16.28 -3.65
N GLN A 88 -11.60 -16.44 -2.34
CA GLN A 88 -12.62 -17.24 -1.66
C GLN A 88 -13.81 -16.42 -1.13
N CYS A 89 -13.75 -15.09 -1.08
CA CYS A 89 -14.77 -14.27 -0.44
C CYS A 89 -16.10 -14.14 -1.25
N GLY A 90 -16.13 -14.68 -2.47
CA GLY A 90 -17.30 -14.63 -3.34
C GLY A 90 -17.57 -13.28 -4.03
N ARG A 91 -16.72 -12.25 -3.78
CA ARG A 91 -16.81 -10.94 -4.43
C ARG A 91 -15.57 -10.63 -5.25
N LYS A 92 -15.74 -10.03 -6.42
CA LYS A 92 -14.64 -9.56 -7.24
C LYS A 92 -14.07 -8.28 -6.62
N ILE A 93 -12.87 -8.37 -6.03
CA ILE A 93 -12.18 -7.25 -5.43
C ILE A 93 -10.84 -7.06 -6.16
N ILE A 94 -10.58 -5.84 -6.61
CA ILE A 94 -9.30 -5.44 -7.20
C ILE A 94 -8.30 -5.17 -6.09
N ILE A 95 -7.11 -5.75 -6.19
CA ILE A 95 -6.03 -5.55 -5.23
C ILE A 95 -4.96 -4.63 -5.82
N SER A 96 -4.67 -3.55 -5.11
CA SER A 96 -3.52 -2.67 -5.36
C SER A 96 -2.52 -2.83 -4.22
N LEU A 97 -1.32 -3.32 -4.55
CA LEU A 97 -0.23 -3.48 -3.60
C LEU A 97 0.54 -2.16 -3.51
N SER A 98 0.60 -1.58 -2.31
CA SER A 98 1.31 -0.33 -2.09
C SER A 98 2.52 -0.58 -1.21
N PRO A 99 3.72 -0.37 -1.75
CA PRO A 99 4.95 -0.43 -0.97
C PRO A 99 5.27 0.92 -0.36
N GLY A 100 6.08 1.49 -0.45
CA GLY A 100 6.89 2.61 -0.29
C GLY A 100 8.04 2.55 -1.29
N ASP A 101 9.18 3.11 -0.95
CA ASP A 101 10.40 3.02 -1.75
C ASP A 101 10.90 1.56 -1.85
N LYS A 102 11.56 1.24 -2.94
CA LYS A 102 12.33 -0.01 -3.12
C LYS A 102 11.51 -1.29 -3.14
N VAL A 103 10.71 -1.42 -4.17
CA VAL A 103 10.00 -2.67 -4.47
C VAL A 103 10.98 -3.72 -5.00
N PRO A 104 11.09 -4.90 -4.35
CA PRO A 104 11.98 -5.94 -4.83
C PRO A 104 11.39 -6.69 -6.03
N THR A 105 12.14 -6.78 -7.12
CA THR A 105 11.69 -7.47 -8.34
C THR A 105 11.69 -9.01 -8.22
N ASN A 106 12.41 -9.55 -7.25
CA ASN A 106 12.49 -11.00 -7.01
C ASN A 106 11.16 -11.64 -6.57
N HIS A 107 10.18 -10.84 -6.13
CA HIS A 107 8.84 -11.32 -5.76
C HIS A 107 7.78 -11.05 -6.83
N LEU A 108 8.18 -10.74 -8.07
CA LEU A 108 7.25 -10.44 -9.16
C LEU A 108 6.15 -11.50 -9.32
N LYS A 109 6.49 -12.79 -9.26
CA LYS A 109 5.52 -13.89 -9.36
C LYS A 109 4.42 -13.82 -8.28
N THR A 110 4.73 -13.32 -7.09
CA THR A 110 3.72 -13.10 -6.04
C THR A 110 2.89 -11.86 -6.35
N PHE A 111 3.53 -10.78 -6.79
CA PHE A 111 2.85 -9.52 -7.07
C PHE A 111 1.87 -9.61 -8.24
N THR A 112 2.19 -10.39 -9.27
CA THR A 112 1.31 -10.61 -10.44
C THR A 112 0.02 -11.35 -10.11
N GLN A 113 -0.17 -11.80 -8.88
CA GLN A 113 -1.45 -12.34 -8.42
C GLN A 113 -2.45 -11.23 -8.03
N ALA A 114 -1.98 -10.00 -7.83
CA ALA A 114 -2.80 -8.79 -7.70
C ALA A 114 -3.02 -8.12 -9.05
N GLN A 115 -3.78 -7.03 -9.11
CA GLN A 115 -4.04 -6.30 -10.35
C GLN A 115 -3.19 -5.05 -10.48
N MET A 116 -2.73 -4.49 -9.37
CA MET A 116 -1.90 -3.29 -9.39
C MET A 116 -0.73 -3.43 -8.40
N LEU A 117 0.41 -2.85 -8.78
CA LEU A 117 1.59 -2.73 -7.93
C LEU A 117 2.12 -1.31 -8.02
N ARG A 118 2.15 -0.62 -6.89
CA ARG A 118 2.83 0.66 -6.81
C ARG A 118 4.35 0.45 -6.74
N ILE A 119 5.06 1.02 -7.70
CA ILE A 119 6.51 0.83 -7.91
C ILE A 119 7.35 2.01 -7.41
N THR A 120 6.72 3.05 -6.86
CA THR A 120 7.38 4.24 -6.31
C THR A 120 7.01 4.45 -4.85
N GLY A 121 7.76 5.30 -4.16
CA GLY A 121 7.35 5.94 -2.91
C GLY A 121 6.27 7.00 -3.14
N ASP A 122 5.95 7.80 -2.11
CA ASP A 122 5.05 8.93 -2.25
C ASP A 122 5.67 9.96 -3.20
N ILE A 123 4.91 10.33 -4.21
CA ILE A 123 5.31 11.31 -5.23
C ILE A 123 4.67 12.65 -4.92
N TRP A 124 5.52 13.64 -4.75
CA TRP A 124 5.13 15.01 -4.55
C TRP A 124 5.54 15.88 -5.75
N ASP A 125 5.35 17.18 -5.67
CA ASP A 125 5.62 18.15 -6.74
C ASP A 125 7.10 18.58 -6.83
N THR A 126 8.04 17.72 -6.41
CA THR A 126 9.47 17.97 -6.57
C THR A 126 10.01 17.30 -7.83
N GLN A 127 11.01 17.94 -8.48
CA GLN A 127 11.69 17.35 -9.64
C GLN A 127 12.30 15.98 -9.30
N ASN A 128 12.88 15.85 -8.12
CA ASN A 128 13.47 14.59 -7.66
C ASN A 128 12.44 13.44 -7.57
N ASP A 129 11.20 13.73 -7.17
CA ASP A 129 10.17 12.70 -7.12
C ASP A 129 9.70 12.29 -8.51
N ILE A 130 9.62 13.25 -9.44
CA ILE A 130 9.34 12.97 -10.84
C ILE A 130 10.45 12.11 -11.48
N ASP A 131 11.71 12.47 -11.23
CA ASP A 131 12.85 11.68 -11.73
C ASP A 131 12.84 10.25 -11.20
N LYS A 132 12.44 10.03 -9.95
CA LYS A 132 12.24 8.69 -9.38
C LYS A 132 11.16 7.88 -10.10
N CYS A 133 10.10 8.52 -10.62
CA CYS A 133 9.10 7.81 -11.43
C CYS A 133 9.73 7.23 -12.70
N PHE A 134 10.53 8.00 -13.42
CA PHE A 134 11.23 7.51 -14.61
C PHE A 134 12.21 6.40 -14.28
N GLN A 135 13.02 6.53 -13.22
CA GLN A 135 13.94 5.49 -12.77
C GLN A 135 13.21 4.19 -12.37
N ALA A 136 12.07 4.31 -11.68
CA ALA A 136 11.25 3.16 -11.35
C ALA A 136 10.70 2.50 -12.62
N TRP A 137 10.21 3.30 -13.57
CA TRP A 137 9.73 2.79 -14.86
C TRP A 137 10.80 2.04 -15.63
N GLU A 138 12.03 2.55 -15.71
CA GLU A 138 13.16 1.85 -16.36
C GLU A 138 13.40 0.47 -15.76
N THR A 139 13.26 0.33 -14.44
CA THR A 139 13.43 -0.94 -13.72
C THR A 139 12.29 -1.92 -14.00
N TRP A 140 11.06 -1.42 -14.14
CA TRP A 140 9.85 -2.25 -14.18
C TRP A 140 9.26 -2.42 -15.58
N ASN A 141 9.62 -1.59 -16.54
CA ASN A 141 9.14 -1.66 -17.93
C ASN A 141 9.30 -3.08 -18.52
N GLY A 142 8.26 -3.57 -19.17
CA GLY A 142 8.22 -4.91 -19.77
C GLY A 142 7.93 -6.04 -18.77
N LYS A 143 7.61 -5.73 -17.50
CA LYS A 143 7.19 -6.73 -16.51
C LYS A 143 5.69 -6.69 -16.23
N GLU A 144 4.98 -5.73 -16.83
CA GLU A 144 3.53 -5.67 -16.85
C GLU A 144 2.94 -6.72 -17.81
N HIS A 145 1.69 -7.08 -17.56
CA HIS A 145 0.91 -7.92 -18.47
C HIS A 145 -0.59 -7.63 -18.35
N PRO A 146 -1.44 -8.08 -19.27
CA PRO A 146 -2.88 -7.89 -19.17
C PRO A 146 -3.42 -8.35 -17.80
N GLY A 147 -4.05 -7.42 -17.07
CA GLY A 147 -4.59 -7.66 -15.72
C GLY A 147 -3.62 -7.37 -14.57
N PHE A 148 -2.37 -6.96 -14.86
CA PHE A 148 -1.41 -6.51 -13.86
C PHE A 148 -0.70 -5.24 -14.33
N TRP A 149 -0.88 -4.13 -13.60
CA TRP A 149 -0.47 -2.79 -13.98
C TRP A 149 0.40 -2.16 -12.90
N PHE A 150 1.39 -1.38 -13.33
CA PHE A 150 2.19 -0.57 -12.41
C PHE A 150 1.50 0.75 -12.11
N ASP A 151 1.64 1.18 -10.87
CA ASP A 151 1.17 2.44 -10.32
C ASP A 151 2.39 3.25 -9.87
N MET A 152 2.52 4.47 -10.36
CA MET A 152 3.60 5.39 -9.98
C MET A 152 3.11 6.44 -8.98
N ASP A 153 2.02 6.16 -8.27
CA ASP A 153 1.44 7.01 -7.23
C ASP A 153 0.70 8.24 -7.78
N MET A 154 0.84 9.36 -7.11
CA MET A 154 0.11 10.58 -7.42
C MET A 154 0.61 11.25 -8.69
N ILE A 155 -0.31 11.89 -9.41
CA ILE A 155 0.05 12.84 -10.48
C ILE A 155 0.12 14.23 -9.85
N PRO A 156 1.31 14.85 -9.73
CA PRO A 156 1.47 16.11 -9.02
C PRO A 156 0.99 17.30 -9.88
N PHE A 157 -0.29 17.59 -9.83
CA PHE A 157 -0.85 18.82 -10.41
C PHE A 157 -0.80 19.96 -9.41
N GLY A 158 -0.02 20.99 -9.72
CA GLY A 158 0.11 22.19 -8.91
C GLY A 158 1.00 21.99 -7.68
N TYR A 159 0.74 22.75 -6.63
CA TYR A 159 1.55 22.77 -5.42
C TYR A 159 0.98 21.84 -4.36
N LEU A 160 1.59 20.66 -4.18
CA LEU A 160 1.12 19.62 -3.27
C LEU A 160 1.81 19.66 -1.90
N GLN A 161 3.01 20.23 -1.80
CA GLN A 161 3.82 20.22 -0.58
C GLN A 161 3.15 20.88 0.63
N VAL A 162 2.20 21.78 0.40
CA VAL A 162 1.37 22.38 1.47
C VAL A 162 0.60 21.31 2.27
N MET A 163 0.24 20.20 1.62
CA MET A 163 -0.48 19.10 2.23
C MET A 163 0.45 18.12 2.96
N SER A 164 1.74 18.22 2.73
CA SER A 164 2.74 17.36 3.38
C SER A 164 3.10 17.91 4.76
N PRO A 165 3.24 17.05 5.78
CA PRO A 165 3.77 17.45 7.08
C PRO A 165 5.30 17.71 7.04
N LYS A 166 5.96 17.54 5.89
CA LYS A 166 7.37 17.86 5.72
C LYS A 166 7.57 19.36 5.75
N THR A 167 8.56 19.81 6.49
CA THR A 167 8.99 21.20 6.46
C THR A 167 9.55 21.52 5.07
N LEU A 168 8.96 22.46 4.38
CA LEU A 168 9.46 22.96 3.12
C LEU A 168 10.74 23.77 3.38
N ASN A 169 11.79 23.50 2.63
CA ASN A 169 12.94 24.39 2.61
C ASN A 169 12.73 25.54 1.61
N GLU A 170 13.51 26.61 1.70
CA GLU A 170 13.38 27.79 0.83
C GLU A 170 13.55 27.46 -0.68
N LYS A 171 14.34 26.42 -1.01
CA LYS A 171 14.50 25.98 -2.41
C LYS A 171 13.24 25.33 -2.93
N ASP A 172 12.55 24.53 -2.13
CA ASP A 172 11.29 23.88 -2.52
C ASP A 172 10.20 24.95 -2.74
N ILE A 173 10.15 25.95 -1.89
CA ILE A 173 9.22 27.09 -2.03
C ILE A 173 9.52 27.87 -3.31
N SER A 174 10.81 28.15 -3.61
CA SER A 174 11.17 28.91 -4.80
C SER A 174 10.89 28.14 -6.10
N GLN A 175 11.09 26.84 -6.12
CA GLN A 175 10.75 26.02 -7.28
C GLN A 175 9.23 25.95 -7.50
N SER A 176 8.47 25.74 -6.44
CA SER A 176 7.01 25.70 -6.51
C SER A 176 6.43 27.05 -6.95
N ALA A 177 7.00 28.16 -6.50
CA ALA A 177 6.64 29.51 -6.95
C ALA A 177 6.96 29.74 -8.43
N LEU A 178 8.05 29.16 -8.95
CA LEU A 178 8.40 29.21 -10.36
C LEU A 178 7.40 28.45 -11.25
N TYR A 179 6.90 27.31 -10.78
CA TYR A 179 5.84 26.56 -11.47
C TYR A 179 4.50 27.27 -11.38
N ALA A 180 4.15 27.82 -10.23
CA ALA A 180 2.96 28.65 -10.05
C ALA A 180 2.96 29.88 -10.96
N GLY A 181 4.10 30.57 -11.12
CA GLY A 181 4.27 31.71 -12.03
C GLY A 181 4.15 31.39 -13.51
N LYS A 182 4.25 30.11 -13.91
CA LYS A 182 4.13 29.67 -15.31
C LYS A 182 2.72 29.18 -15.70
N GLY A 183 1.68 29.55 -14.98
CA GLY A 183 0.29 29.31 -15.39
C GLY A 183 -0.46 28.23 -14.60
N TYR A 184 0.16 27.60 -13.63
CA TYR A 184 -0.51 26.61 -12.79
C TYR A 184 -1.41 27.21 -11.69
N THR A 185 -1.29 28.51 -11.44
CA THR A 185 -2.11 29.23 -10.44
C THR A 185 -3.60 29.32 -10.78
N ARG A 186 -4.01 29.02 -12.00
CA ARG A 186 -5.42 29.15 -12.38
C ARG A 186 -6.30 27.96 -11.96
N HIS A 187 -5.72 26.82 -11.60
CA HIS A 187 -6.51 25.64 -11.25
C HIS A 187 -6.57 25.35 -9.75
N SER A 188 -5.80 26.05 -8.94
CA SER A 188 -5.86 25.92 -7.47
C SER A 188 -6.93 26.81 -6.82
N GLN A 189 -7.76 27.52 -7.62
CA GLN A 189 -8.83 28.39 -7.14
C GLN A 189 -10.24 27.95 -7.56
N LEU A 190 -10.40 26.66 -7.94
CA LEU A 190 -11.73 26.10 -8.17
C LEU A 190 -12.07 25.06 -7.13
#